data_934987af486985c280cbf9b9d1535eb6
#
_entry.id   934987af486985c280cbf9b9d1535eb6
#
_cell.length_a   1.000
_cell.length_b   1.000
_cell.length_c   1.000
_cell.angle_alpha   90.00
_cell.angle_beta   90.00
_cell.angle_gamma   90.00
#
_symmetry.space_group_name_H-M   'P 1'
#
loop_
_entity.id
_entity.type
_entity.pdbx_description
1 polymer ?
#
loop_
_entity_poly.entity_id
_entity_poly.type
_entity_poly.pdbx_seq_one_letter_code
_entity_poly.pdbx_strand_id
1 'polypeptide(L)'
;MPLHPGLENAFKIAMAKTETDVAKLIAEGLLASPQMYANIALLAIRITGTGLAFRSSIGEHVWRDPSLYLNDEFLQRCNGLMVIMDHPETQVLTTEEFKNRAVGSVLLPYIKGDEVWGIAKIYDQDAISEILEGEVSTSPAVVFDQTAGNITLTTENGEPLLIEGVPFLLDHIAIVTKARGSKGVWDKGGDAAGVLLTNNEVSEND
;
A
#
# COMPACT_ATOMS: atom_id res chain seq x y z
N MET A 1 -38.72 -1.57 -2.79
CA MET A 1 -38.05 -2.54 -3.69
C MET A 1 -36.58 -2.11 -3.76
N PRO A 2 -35.58 -2.95 -3.41
CA PRO A 2 -34.19 -2.56 -3.54
C PRO A 2 -33.85 -2.35 -5.02
N LEU A 3 -33.00 -1.37 -5.30
CA LEU A 3 -32.50 -1.11 -6.65
C LEU A 3 -31.64 -2.29 -7.13
N HIS A 4 -31.60 -2.51 -8.43
CA HIS A 4 -30.68 -3.47 -9.02
C HIS A 4 -29.24 -3.02 -8.70
N PRO A 5 -28.31 -3.92 -8.28
CA PRO A 5 -26.95 -3.54 -7.83
C PRO A 5 -26.21 -2.62 -8.81
N GLY A 6 -26.36 -2.82 -10.11
CA GLY A 6 -25.74 -1.95 -11.11
C GLY A 6 -26.29 -0.51 -11.10
N LEU A 7 -27.60 -0.34 -10.84
CA LEU A 7 -28.19 0.98 -10.70
C LEU A 7 -27.79 1.67 -9.40
N GLU A 8 -27.64 0.89 -8.31
CA GLU A 8 -27.16 1.41 -7.02
C GLU A 8 -25.71 1.93 -7.16
N ASN A 9 -24.83 1.18 -7.82
CA ASN A 9 -23.46 1.60 -8.07
C ASN A 9 -23.38 2.83 -8.97
N ALA A 10 -24.14 2.87 -10.06
CA ALA A 10 -24.23 4.05 -10.93
C ALA A 10 -24.71 5.29 -10.17
N PHE A 11 -25.67 5.11 -9.26
CA PHE A 11 -26.16 6.19 -8.41
C PHE A 11 -25.08 6.67 -7.42
N LYS A 12 -24.36 5.76 -6.75
CA LYS A 12 -23.23 6.11 -5.86
C LYS A 12 -22.18 6.94 -6.61
N ILE A 13 -21.78 6.50 -7.80
CA ILE A 13 -20.80 7.21 -8.64
C ILE A 13 -21.31 8.61 -9.00
N ALA A 14 -22.57 8.72 -9.42
CA ALA A 14 -23.18 10.02 -9.80
C ALA A 14 -23.32 11.00 -8.62
N MET A 15 -23.38 10.48 -7.39
CA MET A 15 -23.49 11.28 -6.16
C MET A 15 -22.14 11.63 -5.53
N ALA A 16 -21.05 11.01 -5.97
CA ALA A 16 -19.70 11.32 -5.46
C ALA A 16 -19.32 12.76 -5.82
N LYS A 17 -19.11 13.60 -4.80
CA LYS A 17 -18.82 15.04 -4.97
C LYS A 17 -17.47 15.45 -4.39
N THR A 18 -16.93 14.65 -3.48
CA THR A 18 -15.68 14.95 -2.79
C THR A 18 -14.62 13.91 -3.11
N GLU A 19 -13.36 14.27 -2.93
CA GLU A 19 -12.26 13.32 -3.08
C GLU A 19 -12.39 12.13 -2.11
N THR A 20 -13.01 12.33 -0.95
CA THR A 20 -13.29 11.26 0.01
C THR A 20 -14.35 10.28 -0.51
N ASP A 21 -15.39 10.77 -1.19
CA ASP A 21 -16.41 9.91 -1.81
C ASP A 21 -15.78 9.09 -2.94
N VAL A 22 -14.96 9.73 -3.77
CA VAL A 22 -14.21 9.04 -4.84
C VAL A 22 -13.24 8.01 -4.28
N ALA A 23 -12.51 8.33 -3.21
CA ALA A 23 -11.61 7.38 -2.55
C ALA A 23 -12.36 6.13 -2.03
N LYS A 24 -13.56 6.30 -1.47
CA LYS A 24 -14.41 5.17 -1.06
C LYS A 24 -14.81 4.29 -2.24
N LEU A 25 -15.21 4.91 -3.36
CA LEU A 25 -15.58 4.18 -4.57
C LEU A 25 -14.41 3.40 -5.17
N ILE A 26 -13.18 3.94 -5.11
CA ILE A 26 -11.96 3.22 -5.49
C ILE A 26 -11.74 2.01 -4.56
N ALA A 27 -11.84 2.21 -3.24
CA ALA A 27 -11.67 1.14 -2.25
C ALA A 27 -12.72 0.02 -2.41
N GLU A 28 -13.95 0.37 -2.78
CA GLU A 28 -15.05 -0.56 -3.09
C GLU A 28 -14.90 -1.22 -4.48
N GLY A 29 -13.93 -0.83 -5.30
CA GLY A 29 -13.73 -1.33 -6.67
C GLY A 29 -14.79 -0.84 -7.66
N LEU A 30 -15.50 0.25 -7.33
CA LEU A 30 -16.54 0.85 -8.18
C LEU A 30 -16.00 1.93 -9.12
N LEU A 31 -14.84 2.48 -8.82
CA LEU A 31 -14.09 3.37 -9.70
C LEU A 31 -12.68 2.81 -9.95
N ALA A 32 -12.17 3.09 -11.13
CA ALA A 32 -10.81 2.76 -11.52
C ALA A 32 -9.78 3.47 -10.62
N SER A 33 -8.62 2.87 -10.46
CA SER A 33 -7.46 3.48 -9.83
C SER A 33 -6.36 3.65 -10.90
N PRO A 34 -5.77 4.83 -11.07
CA PRO A 34 -6.00 6.06 -10.29
C PRO A 34 -7.20 6.89 -10.75
N GLN A 35 -7.62 7.84 -9.89
CA GLN A 35 -8.48 8.97 -10.26
C GLN A 35 -7.67 10.26 -10.20
N MET A 36 -7.64 10.99 -11.30
CA MET A 36 -6.81 12.17 -11.47
C MET A 36 -7.60 13.46 -11.21
N TYR A 37 -6.96 14.38 -10.51
CA TYR A 37 -7.39 15.77 -10.32
C TYR A 37 -6.32 16.70 -10.90
N ALA A 38 -6.58 18.00 -10.92
CA ALA A 38 -5.65 18.97 -11.49
C ALA A 38 -4.26 19.00 -10.77
N ASN A 39 -4.22 18.65 -9.48
CA ASN A 39 -3.05 18.76 -8.64
C ASN A 39 -2.81 17.55 -7.73
N ILE A 40 -3.66 16.54 -7.78
CA ILE A 40 -3.51 15.30 -7.00
C ILE A 40 -3.99 14.09 -7.79
N ALA A 41 -3.49 12.91 -7.39
CA ALA A 41 -4.03 11.63 -7.79
C ALA A 41 -4.49 10.83 -6.56
N LEU A 42 -5.61 10.12 -6.71
CA LEU A 42 -6.07 9.12 -5.73
C LEU A 42 -5.86 7.73 -6.32
N LEU A 43 -5.09 6.90 -5.65
CA LEU A 43 -4.80 5.54 -6.11
C LEU A 43 -4.82 4.53 -4.97
N ALA A 44 -5.30 3.33 -5.24
CA ALA A 44 -5.28 2.25 -4.28
C ALA A 44 -3.87 1.65 -4.20
N ILE A 45 -3.32 1.61 -2.98
CA ILE A 45 -2.02 1.01 -2.70
C ILE A 45 -2.14 -0.05 -1.62
N ARG A 46 -1.35 -1.12 -1.72
CA ARG A 46 -1.18 -2.09 -0.65
C ARG A 46 -0.24 -1.51 0.40
N ILE A 47 -0.70 -1.42 1.64
CA ILE A 47 0.13 -1.00 2.76
C ILE A 47 1.01 -2.16 3.22
N THR A 48 0.41 -3.34 3.41
CA THR A 48 1.15 -4.53 3.81
C THR A 48 0.38 -5.81 3.46
N GLY A 49 1.09 -6.91 3.32
CA GLY A 49 0.52 -8.25 3.36
C GLY A 49 0.74 -8.92 4.72
N THR A 50 0.22 -10.13 4.87
CA THR A 50 0.40 -11.00 6.04
C THR A 50 0.84 -12.40 5.62
N GLY A 51 1.13 -13.27 6.59
CA GLY A 51 1.65 -14.60 6.35
C GLY A 51 3.14 -14.60 6.01
N LEU A 52 3.56 -15.59 5.22
CA LEU A 52 4.96 -15.80 4.86
C LEU A 52 5.34 -14.98 3.63
N ALA A 53 6.47 -14.30 3.70
CA ALA A 53 7.12 -13.63 2.57
C ALA A 53 8.64 -13.82 2.65
N PHE A 54 9.37 -13.42 1.59
CA PHE A 54 10.81 -13.51 1.52
C PHE A 54 11.44 -12.15 1.21
N ARG A 55 12.34 -11.69 2.08
CA ARG A 55 13.10 -10.45 1.92
C ARG A 55 14.40 -10.76 1.15
N SER A 56 14.35 -10.70 -0.16
CA SER A 56 15.46 -11.06 -1.05
C SER A 56 16.72 -10.21 -0.82
N SER A 57 16.56 -8.95 -0.37
CA SER A 57 17.68 -8.04 -0.13
C SER A 57 18.60 -8.49 1.02
N ILE A 58 18.07 -9.27 1.97
CA ILE A 58 18.82 -9.76 3.15
C ILE A 58 18.76 -11.28 3.29
N GLY A 59 18.10 -11.98 2.36
CA GLY A 59 18.02 -13.45 2.37
C GLY A 59 17.24 -14.02 3.57
N GLU A 60 16.15 -13.39 3.98
CA GLU A 60 15.40 -13.74 5.18
C GLU A 60 13.92 -14.00 4.86
N HIS A 61 13.37 -15.08 5.38
CA HIS A 61 11.93 -15.26 5.45
C HIS A 61 11.34 -14.40 6.57
N VAL A 62 10.16 -13.85 6.33
CA VAL A 62 9.40 -13.10 7.34
C VAL A 62 8.00 -13.68 7.44
N TRP A 63 7.52 -13.89 8.65
CA TRP A 63 6.14 -14.23 8.97
C TRP A 63 5.50 -13.05 9.68
N ARG A 64 4.41 -12.57 9.14
CA ARG A 64 3.60 -11.49 9.70
C ARG A 64 2.24 -12.05 10.09
N ASP A 65 1.96 -12.08 11.41
CA ASP A 65 0.73 -12.66 11.93
C ASP A 65 -0.48 -11.84 11.49
N PRO A 66 -1.47 -12.46 10.78
CA PRO A 66 -2.69 -11.75 10.38
C PRO A 66 -3.43 -11.08 11.53
N SER A 67 -3.42 -11.65 12.72
CA SER A 67 -4.13 -11.10 13.88
C SER A 67 -3.58 -9.74 14.35
N LEU A 68 -2.29 -9.47 14.10
CA LEU A 68 -1.62 -8.22 14.46
C LEU A 68 -1.82 -7.10 13.42
N TYR A 69 -2.19 -7.46 12.18
CA TYR A 69 -2.26 -6.51 11.06
C TYR A 69 -3.66 -6.37 10.48
N LEU A 70 -4.48 -7.43 10.49
CA LEU A 70 -5.83 -7.40 9.91
C LEU A 70 -6.88 -7.06 10.99
N ASN A 71 -6.75 -5.88 11.59
CA ASN A 71 -7.65 -5.40 12.64
C ASN A 71 -7.80 -3.87 12.59
N ASP A 72 -8.83 -3.36 13.26
CA ASP A 72 -9.18 -1.94 13.25
C ASP A 72 -8.09 -1.06 13.88
N GLU A 73 -7.37 -1.55 14.89
CA GLU A 73 -6.29 -0.80 15.54
C GLU A 73 -5.16 -0.53 14.53
N PHE A 74 -4.74 -1.55 13.78
CA PHE A 74 -3.72 -1.38 12.77
C PHE A 74 -4.19 -0.46 11.64
N LEU A 75 -5.46 -0.59 11.18
CA LEU A 75 -6.04 0.31 10.19
C LEU A 75 -5.99 1.78 10.65
N GLN A 76 -6.37 2.05 11.91
CA GLN A 76 -6.30 3.41 12.46
C GLN A 76 -4.88 3.99 12.40
N ARG A 77 -3.86 3.17 12.68
CA ARG A 77 -2.44 3.56 12.61
C ARG A 77 -1.98 3.84 11.18
N CYS A 78 -2.54 3.18 10.18
CA CYS A 78 -2.23 3.39 8.77
C CYS A 78 -2.83 4.69 8.21
N ASN A 79 -3.84 5.26 8.86
CA ASN A 79 -4.46 6.49 8.37
C ASN A 79 -3.53 7.69 8.56
N GLY A 80 -3.26 8.41 7.49
CA GLY A 80 -2.28 9.50 7.47
C GLY A 80 -0.82 9.05 7.31
N LEU A 81 -0.56 7.74 7.12
CA LEU A 81 0.78 7.22 6.88
C LEU A 81 1.39 7.92 5.66
N MET A 82 2.63 8.39 5.80
CA MET A 82 3.33 9.09 4.73
C MET A 82 3.67 8.16 3.58
N VAL A 83 3.46 8.64 2.37
CA VAL A 83 3.91 7.99 1.13
C VAL A 83 5.15 8.69 0.60
N ILE A 84 6.18 7.90 0.27
CA ILE A 84 7.43 8.38 -0.35
C ILE A 84 7.74 7.55 -1.60
N MET A 85 8.64 8.07 -2.46
CA MET A 85 9.24 7.27 -3.53
C MET A 85 10.55 6.69 -3.03
N ASP A 86 10.68 5.36 -3.11
CA ASP A 86 11.79 4.54 -2.63
C ASP A 86 12.20 4.77 -1.16
N HIS A 87 12.78 3.76 -0.56
CA HIS A 87 13.27 3.86 0.81
C HIS A 87 14.47 4.80 0.95
N PRO A 88 14.59 5.51 2.08
CA PRO A 88 15.84 6.17 2.46
C PRO A 88 16.92 5.12 2.76
N GLU A 89 18.18 5.55 2.86
CA GLU A 89 19.29 4.67 3.29
C GLU A 89 19.12 4.24 4.75
N THR A 90 18.44 5.04 5.55
CA THR A 90 18.11 4.76 6.96
C THR A 90 16.77 4.03 7.07
N GLN A 91 16.57 3.27 8.16
CA GLN A 91 15.31 2.53 8.37
C GLN A 91 14.10 3.46 8.63
N VAL A 92 14.35 4.63 9.21
CA VAL A 92 13.35 5.64 9.57
C VAL A 92 13.71 6.96 8.94
N LEU A 93 12.69 7.75 8.61
CA LEU A 93 12.88 9.09 8.07
C LEU A 93 13.33 10.06 9.15
N THR A 94 14.36 10.85 8.85
CA THR A 94 14.70 12.03 9.66
C THR A 94 13.66 13.15 9.43
N THR A 95 13.63 14.15 10.32
CA THR A 95 12.72 15.31 10.16
C THR A 95 12.93 16.03 8.83
N GLU A 96 14.16 16.08 8.33
CA GLU A 96 14.48 16.70 7.05
C GLU A 96 13.99 15.84 5.86
N GLU A 97 14.18 14.53 5.94
CA GLU A 97 13.68 13.60 4.92
C GLU A 97 12.16 13.60 4.84
N PHE A 98 11.46 13.72 5.99
CA PHE A 98 10.01 13.90 5.98
C PHE A 98 9.58 15.10 5.14
N LYS A 99 10.27 16.23 5.22
CA LYS A 99 9.97 17.42 4.43
C LYS A 99 10.25 17.25 2.93
N ASN A 100 11.31 16.53 2.61
CA ASN A 100 11.86 16.47 1.25
C ASN A 100 11.34 15.27 0.45
N ARG A 101 10.87 14.20 1.13
CA ARG A 101 10.47 12.93 0.47
C ARG A 101 8.98 12.69 0.45
N ALA A 102 8.19 13.46 1.19
CA ALA A 102 6.74 13.29 1.24
C ALA A 102 6.10 13.60 -0.12
N VAL A 103 5.60 12.58 -0.80
CA VAL A 103 4.87 12.73 -2.07
C VAL A 103 3.35 12.57 -1.88
N GLY A 104 2.92 12.04 -0.74
CA GLY A 104 1.52 11.80 -0.46
C GLY A 104 1.27 11.27 0.96
N SER A 105 0.02 10.93 1.20
CA SER A 105 -0.41 10.28 2.44
C SER A 105 -1.51 9.26 2.19
N VAL A 106 -1.59 8.27 3.07
CA VAL A 106 -2.65 7.24 3.04
C VAL A 106 -3.91 7.76 3.71
N LEU A 107 -5.05 7.50 3.10
CA LEU A 107 -6.38 7.68 3.67
C LEU A 107 -7.22 6.42 3.46
N LEU A 108 -8.25 6.27 4.27
CA LEU A 108 -9.20 5.15 4.19
C LEU A 108 -8.50 3.78 4.09
N PRO A 109 -7.66 3.39 5.07
CA PRO A 109 -7.09 2.05 5.06
C PRO A 109 -8.20 1.01 5.24
N TYR A 110 -8.09 -0.14 4.55
CA TYR A 110 -9.07 -1.21 4.56
C TYR A 110 -8.41 -2.57 4.39
N ILE A 111 -9.09 -3.63 4.85
CA ILE A 111 -8.64 -5.01 4.68
C ILE A 111 -9.17 -5.54 3.35
N LYS A 112 -8.30 -6.19 2.57
CA LYS A 112 -8.64 -6.89 1.33
C LYS A 112 -7.94 -8.25 1.31
N GLY A 113 -8.69 -9.30 1.61
CA GLY A 113 -8.12 -10.65 1.76
C GLY A 113 -7.15 -10.73 2.94
N ASP A 114 -5.92 -11.14 2.68
CA ASP A 114 -4.83 -11.24 3.64
C ASP A 114 -3.90 -10.01 3.65
N GLU A 115 -4.37 -8.91 3.10
CA GLU A 115 -3.60 -7.68 2.93
C GLU A 115 -4.34 -6.47 3.52
N VAL A 116 -3.57 -5.45 3.89
CA VAL A 116 -4.07 -4.11 4.21
C VAL A 116 -3.77 -3.19 3.04
N TRP A 117 -4.81 -2.55 2.55
CA TRP A 117 -4.79 -1.57 1.48
C TRP A 117 -5.22 -0.20 1.99
N GLY A 118 -4.96 0.84 1.23
CA GLY A 118 -5.46 2.19 1.49
C GLY A 118 -5.49 3.00 0.20
N ILE A 119 -6.08 4.19 0.27
CA ILE A 119 -6.05 5.12 -0.85
C ILE A 119 -4.94 6.14 -0.60
N ALA A 120 -3.92 6.14 -1.45
CA ALA A 120 -2.88 7.16 -1.44
C ALA A 120 -3.40 8.42 -2.15
N LYS A 121 -3.30 9.56 -1.48
CA LYS A 121 -3.48 10.89 -2.04
C LYS A 121 -2.10 11.44 -2.37
N ILE A 122 -1.70 11.36 -3.63
CA ILE A 122 -0.40 11.82 -4.13
C ILE A 122 -0.54 13.23 -4.69
N TYR A 123 0.34 14.14 -4.29
CA TYR A 123 0.33 15.55 -4.68
C TYR A 123 1.61 16.00 -5.39
N ASP A 124 2.55 15.09 -5.59
CA ASP A 124 3.78 15.31 -6.34
C ASP A 124 3.62 14.81 -7.78
N GLN A 125 3.77 15.69 -8.76
CA GLN A 125 3.51 15.37 -10.18
C GLN A 125 4.56 14.45 -10.78
N ASP A 126 5.81 14.56 -10.35
CA ASP A 126 6.89 13.68 -10.84
C ASP A 126 6.66 12.26 -10.31
N ALA A 127 6.28 12.13 -9.03
CA ALA A 127 5.90 10.85 -8.45
C ALA A 127 4.67 10.23 -9.16
N ILE A 128 3.64 11.02 -9.47
CA ILE A 128 2.47 10.54 -10.23
C ILE A 128 2.90 10.00 -11.60
N SER A 129 3.74 10.73 -12.32
CA SER A 129 4.23 10.31 -13.64
C SER A 129 5.04 9.01 -13.54
N GLU A 130 5.96 8.91 -12.57
CA GLU A 130 6.78 7.72 -12.35
C GLU A 130 5.91 6.50 -11.99
N ILE A 131 4.87 6.69 -11.18
CA ILE A 131 3.94 5.61 -10.82
C ILE A 131 3.15 5.12 -12.04
N LEU A 132 2.68 6.01 -12.89
CA LEU A 132 1.86 5.66 -14.05
C LEU A 132 2.65 4.98 -15.17
N GLU A 133 3.93 5.31 -15.30
CA GLU A 133 4.80 4.79 -16.35
C GLU A 133 5.56 3.52 -15.94
N GLY A 134 5.70 3.29 -14.63
CA GLY A 134 6.57 2.26 -14.07
C GLY A 134 5.87 0.98 -13.63
N GLU A 135 6.64 -0.11 -13.56
CA GLU A 135 6.28 -1.28 -12.77
C GLU A 135 6.59 -0.98 -11.30
N VAL A 136 5.56 -0.68 -10.53
CA VAL A 136 5.68 -0.23 -9.15
C VAL A 136 5.01 -1.17 -8.17
N SER A 137 5.58 -1.29 -6.99
CA SER A 137 5.00 -1.97 -5.85
C SER A 137 5.11 -1.10 -4.60
N THR A 138 4.82 -1.65 -3.45
CA THR A 138 4.90 -0.94 -2.18
C THR A 138 5.72 -1.71 -1.16
N SER A 139 6.37 -0.98 -0.27
CA SER A 139 7.14 -1.53 0.83
C SER A 139 6.97 -0.68 2.10
N PRO A 140 6.32 -1.22 3.15
CA PRO A 140 6.15 -0.49 4.40
C PRO A 140 7.44 -0.48 5.22
N ALA A 141 7.76 0.64 5.84
CA ALA A 141 8.77 0.73 6.89
C ALA A 141 8.09 0.54 8.24
N VAL A 142 8.32 -0.62 8.82
CA VAL A 142 7.78 -1.03 10.13
C VAL A 142 8.94 -1.18 11.10
N VAL A 143 8.86 -0.50 12.23
CA VAL A 143 9.90 -0.54 13.26
C VAL A 143 9.42 -1.35 14.45
N PHE A 144 10.29 -2.20 14.95
CA PHE A 144 10.06 -3.01 16.14
C PHE A 144 11.04 -2.60 17.23
N ASP A 145 10.57 -2.48 18.44
CA ASP A 145 11.41 -2.31 19.62
C ASP A 145 11.67 -3.63 20.34
N GLN A 146 12.38 -3.59 21.44
CA GLN A 146 12.71 -4.78 22.23
C GLN A 146 11.49 -5.46 22.85
N THR A 147 10.34 -4.76 22.92
CA THR A 147 9.09 -5.27 23.50
C THR A 147 8.14 -5.85 22.45
N ALA A 148 8.49 -5.74 21.17
CA ALA A 148 7.65 -6.19 20.06
C ALA A 148 7.33 -7.69 20.08
N GLY A 149 8.19 -8.50 20.70
CA GLY A 149 8.04 -9.96 20.75
C GLY A 149 8.47 -10.67 19.47
N ASN A 150 9.39 -10.07 18.71
CA ASN A 150 9.99 -10.70 17.53
C ASN A 150 10.71 -12.00 17.91
N ILE A 151 10.54 -13.04 17.09
CA ILE A 151 11.20 -14.33 17.26
C ILE A 151 11.97 -14.65 15.98
N THR A 152 13.27 -14.92 16.12
CA THR A 152 14.10 -15.39 15.01
C THR A 152 14.30 -16.90 15.12
N LEU A 153 13.96 -17.61 14.06
CA LEU A 153 14.11 -19.05 13.92
C LEU A 153 15.01 -19.37 12.72
N THR A 154 15.39 -20.64 12.61
CA THR A 154 16.03 -21.19 11.41
C THR A 154 15.09 -22.23 10.82
N THR A 155 14.81 -22.14 9.53
CA THR A 155 13.99 -23.12 8.81
C THR A 155 14.72 -24.47 8.70
N GLU A 156 14.00 -25.52 8.30
CA GLU A 156 14.60 -26.84 8.06
C GLU A 156 15.73 -26.80 7.02
N ASN A 157 15.67 -25.86 6.08
CA ASN A 157 16.68 -25.66 5.04
C ASN A 157 17.88 -24.80 5.50
N GLY A 158 17.90 -24.36 6.76
CA GLY A 158 18.96 -23.52 7.31
C GLY A 158 18.80 -22.02 7.02
N GLU A 159 17.68 -21.58 6.47
CA GLU A 159 17.41 -20.17 6.17
C GLU A 159 16.83 -19.44 7.38
N PRO A 160 17.17 -18.16 7.60
CA PRO A 160 16.59 -17.38 8.69
C PRO A 160 15.11 -17.09 8.46
N LEU A 161 14.31 -17.18 9.52
CA LEU A 161 12.90 -16.84 9.57
C LEU A 161 12.65 -15.89 10.74
N LEU A 162 12.22 -14.67 10.44
CA LEU A 162 11.74 -13.71 11.41
C LEU A 162 10.21 -13.83 11.56
N ILE A 163 9.73 -14.14 12.76
CA ILE A 163 8.33 -13.96 13.14
C ILE A 163 8.22 -12.58 13.76
N GLU A 164 7.52 -11.68 13.07
CA GLU A 164 7.33 -10.31 13.52
C GLU A 164 6.27 -10.26 14.63
N GLY A 165 6.58 -9.52 15.68
CA GLY A 165 5.66 -9.21 16.77
C GLY A 165 4.86 -7.93 16.49
N VAL A 166 4.47 -7.22 17.57
CA VAL A 166 3.69 -5.99 17.47
C VAL A 166 4.55 -4.83 16.98
N PRO A 167 4.19 -4.14 15.88
CA PRO A 167 4.95 -3.00 15.39
C PRO A 167 4.94 -1.83 16.39
N PHE A 168 6.11 -1.33 16.76
CA PHE A 168 6.23 -0.12 17.58
C PHE A 168 5.86 1.14 16.79
N LEU A 169 6.39 1.30 15.56
CA LEU A 169 6.17 2.46 14.71
C LEU A 169 5.88 2.00 13.27
N LEU A 170 4.90 2.64 12.63
CA LEU A 170 4.72 2.66 11.19
C LEU A 170 5.28 3.99 10.70
N ASP A 171 6.47 3.97 10.07
CA ASP A 171 7.17 5.21 9.72
C ASP A 171 6.67 5.78 8.40
N HIS A 172 6.69 4.99 7.34
CA HIS A 172 6.25 5.37 6.00
C HIS A 172 5.83 4.16 5.17
N ILE A 173 5.22 4.43 4.03
CA ILE A 173 5.06 3.48 2.93
C ILE A 173 5.84 3.99 1.72
N ALA A 174 6.80 3.21 1.25
CA ALA A 174 7.53 3.52 0.03
C ALA A 174 6.83 2.90 -1.18
N ILE A 175 6.62 3.69 -2.23
CA ILE A 175 6.37 3.17 -3.58
C ILE A 175 7.73 2.86 -4.18
N VAL A 176 7.95 1.60 -4.51
CA VAL A 176 9.24 1.10 -4.99
C VAL A 176 9.15 0.75 -6.47
N THR A 177 10.14 1.16 -7.25
CA THR A 177 10.15 0.94 -8.69
C THR A 177 11.09 -0.21 -9.07
N LYS A 178 10.62 -1.09 -9.96
CA LYS A 178 11.42 -2.21 -10.48
C LYS A 178 12.66 -1.71 -11.24
N ALA A 179 12.58 -0.57 -11.89
CA ALA A 179 13.70 0.05 -12.61
C ALA A 179 14.91 0.34 -11.71
N ARG A 180 14.68 0.58 -10.40
CA ARG A 180 15.72 0.78 -9.39
C ARG A 180 16.14 -0.51 -8.68
N GLY A 181 15.66 -1.67 -9.16
CA GLY A 181 15.98 -2.97 -8.58
C GLY A 181 15.23 -3.32 -7.29
N SER A 182 14.31 -2.45 -6.87
CA SER A 182 13.52 -2.65 -5.67
C SER A 182 12.30 -3.53 -5.95
N LYS A 183 11.95 -4.38 -4.99
CA LYS A 183 10.77 -5.25 -5.04
C LYS A 183 9.95 -5.10 -3.78
N GLY A 184 8.64 -5.12 -3.92
CA GLY A 184 7.75 -5.22 -2.77
C GLY A 184 7.86 -6.61 -2.14
N VAL A 185 8.17 -6.67 -0.86
CA VAL A 185 8.25 -7.95 -0.11
C VAL A 185 6.92 -8.72 -0.22
N TRP A 186 5.82 -7.99 -0.20
CA TRP A 186 4.48 -8.56 -0.23
C TRP A 186 3.96 -8.90 -1.63
N ASP A 187 4.77 -8.71 -2.67
CA ASP A 187 4.51 -9.33 -3.98
C ASP A 187 4.80 -10.85 -3.94
N LYS A 188 5.40 -11.34 -2.84
CA LYS A 188 5.67 -12.76 -2.58
C LYS A 188 6.40 -13.46 -3.74
N GLY A 189 7.30 -12.73 -4.41
CA GLY A 189 8.06 -13.22 -5.56
C GLY A 189 7.35 -13.15 -6.91
N GLY A 190 6.11 -12.64 -6.94
CA GLY A 190 5.35 -12.36 -8.16
C GLY A 190 5.71 -11.03 -8.83
N ASP A 191 4.86 -10.62 -9.76
CA ASP A 191 4.94 -9.32 -10.41
C ASP A 191 4.62 -8.19 -9.43
N ALA A 192 5.07 -6.97 -9.76
CA ALA A 192 4.77 -5.78 -8.98
C ALA A 192 3.25 -5.54 -8.89
N ALA A 193 2.69 -5.60 -7.69
CA ALA A 193 1.24 -5.58 -7.45
C ALA A 193 0.80 -4.68 -6.29
N GLY A 194 1.72 -3.93 -5.71
CA GLY A 194 1.45 -3.06 -4.56
C GLY A 194 0.68 -1.79 -4.89
N VAL A 195 0.58 -1.41 -6.17
CA VAL A 195 -0.19 -0.25 -6.65
C VAL A 195 -1.20 -0.75 -7.68
N LEU A 196 -2.48 -0.46 -7.45
CA LEU A 196 -3.53 -0.84 -8.39
C LEU A 196 -3.64 0.21 -9.51
N LEU A 197 -3.21 -0.18 -10.70
CA LEU A 197 -3.40 0.58 -11.93
C LEU A 197 -4.40 -0.18 -12.79
N THR A 198 -5.66 0.24 -12.79
CA THR A 198 -6.67 -0.33 -13.67
C THR A 198 -6.63 0.42 -15.00
N ASN A 199 -6.23 -0.25 -16.05
CA ASN A 199 -6.36 0.30 -17.39
C ASN A 199 -7.85 0.57 -17.63
N ASN A 200 -8.18 1.83 -17.92
CA ASN A 200 -9.46 2.14 -18.54
C ASN A 200 -9.39 1.56 -19.98
N GLU A 201 -9.62 0.27 -20.14
CA GLU A 201 -10.10 -0.23 -21.41
C GLU A 201 -11.51 0.37 -21.57
N VAL A 202 -11.54 1.55 -22.18
CA VAL A 202 -12.75 2.00 -22.83
C VAL A 202 -13.04 0.91 -23.85
N SER A 203 -13.98 0.02 -23.53
CA SER A 203 -14.57 -0.83 -24.53
C SER A 203 -15.26 0.10 -25.52
N GLU A 204 -14.54 0.45 -26.59
CA GLU A 204 -15.15 0.86 -27.85
C GLU A 204 -15.91 -0.35 -28.36
N ASN A 205 -17.10 -0.52 -27.86
CA ASN A 205 -18.11 -1.36 -28.49
C ASN A 205 -19.17 -0.42 -29.02
N ASP A 206 -19.17 -0.34 -30.35
CA ASP A 206 -20.15 0.19 -31.27
C ASP A 206 -21.63 0.01 -30.87
#